data_034116aab068388eb2905cbf0a523260
#
_entry.id   034116aab068388eb2905cbf0a523260
#
_cell.length_a   1.000
_cell.length_b   1.000
_cell.length_c   1.000
_cell.angle_alpha   90.00
_cell.angle_beta   90.00
_cell.angle_gamma   90.00
#
_symmetry.space_group_name_H-M   'P 1'
#
loop_
_entity.id
_entity.type
_entity.pdbx_description
1 polymer ?
#
loop_
_entity_poly.entity_id
_entity_poly.type
_entity_poly.pdbx_seq_one_letter_code
_entity_poly.pdbx_strand_id
1 'polypeptide(L)'
;QVYSPATASIMNDLLRSVVDSANTTKFKPTLAGLNPHLASADWVGKTGTTDEFKDSWLIVSTPTVTLSSWTGHDLPAPMTTTSGDNNGNYMANLANALYYANPELFGIGQKFELDPSVIKSKVSEFTGEKPGSITYNGAKFNTPGKTTTSYYAKDGAPQSTYKFGIGGTDSNYASYWGNLAPRATTNNN
;
A
#
# COMPACT_ATOMS: atom_id res chain seq x y z
N GLN A 1 -0.55 -8.78 23.54
CA GLN A 1 -0.14 -8.57 22.16
C GLN A 1 -1.09 -9.34 21.25
N VAL A 2 -1.71 -8.66 20.26
CA VAL A 2 -2.67 -9.28 19.30
C VAL A 2 -1.96 -9.71 18.03
N TYR A 3 -1.07 -8.86 17.51
CA TYR A 3 -0.27 -9.12 16.29
C TYR A 3 1.21 -9.18 16.59
N SER A 4 1.97 -9.90 15.76
CA SER A 4 3.43 -9.89 15.86
C SER A 4 3.99 -8.49 15.52
N PRO A 5 5.16 -8.11 16.06
CA PRO A 5 5.80 -6.84 15.68
C PRO A 5 6.02 -6.71 14.17
N ALA A 6 6.41 -7.80 13.50
CA ALA A 6 6.56 -7.83 12.05
C ALA A 6 5.25 -7.50 11.32
N THR A 7 4.14 -8.14 11.70
CA THR A 7 2.83 -7.89 11.09
C THR A 7 2.38 -6.44 11.33
N ALA A 8 2.53 -5.93 12.55
CA ALA A 8 2.15 -4.57 12.90
C ALA A 8 2.99 -3.53 12.12
N SER A 9 4.29 -3.74 12.00
CA SER A 9 5.18 -2.81 11.29
C SER A 9 4.92 -2.80 9.77
N ILE A 10 4.63 -3.95 9.16
CA ILE A 10 4.22 -4.02 7.75
C ILE A 10 2.89 -3.30 7.55
N MET A 11 1.93 -3.47 8.46
CA MET A 11 0.64 -2.79 8.39
C MET A 11 0.82 -1.27 8.46
N ASN A 12 1.65 -0.76 9.36
CA ASN A 12 1.96 0.68 9.43
C ASN A 12 2.55 1.19 8.12
N ASP A 13 3.45 0.43 7.49
CA ASP A 13 4.02 0.81 6.19
C ASP A 13 2.95 0.87 5.08
N LEU A 14 2.04 -0.07 5.04
CA LEU A 14 0.90 -0.04 4.10
C LEU A 14 -0.03 1.17 4.37
N LEU A 15 -0.33 1.46 5.63
CA LEU A 15 -1.21 2.57 6.02
C LEU A 15 -0.59 3.94 5.76
N ARG A 16 0.74 4.04 5.66
CA ARG A 16 1.44 5.27 5.30
C ARG A 16 1.00 5.78 3.93
N SER A 17 0.71 4.90 2.99
CA SER A 17 0.28 5.27 1.64
C SER A 17 -1.02 6.08 1.59
N VAL A 18 -1.86 6.00 2.62
CA VAL A 18 -3.14 6.73 2.70
C VAL A 18 -2.94 8.21 3.00
N VAL A 19 -1.90 8.56 3.73
CA VAL A 19 -1.63 9.91 4.24
C VAL A 19 -0.37 10.54 3.64
N ASP A 20 0.46 9.78 2.92
CA ASP A 20 1.67 10.27 2.30
C ASP A 20 1.37 11.04 1.01
N SER A 21 1.71 12.34 1.02
CA SER A 21 1.57 13.22 -0.14
C SER A 21 2.50 12.87 -1.30
N ALA A 22 3.60 12.16 -1.04
CA ALA A 22 4.54 11.73 -2.07
C ALA A 22 4.04 10.50 -2.85
N ASN A 23 3.04 9.81 -2.33
CA ASN A 23 2.43 8.70 -3.03
C ASN A 23 1.50 9.24 -4.13
N THR A 24 1.97 9.22 -5.37
CA THR A 24 1.26 9.70 -6.57
C THR A 24 0.06 8.84 -6.97
N THR A 25 -0.39 7.93 -6.13
CA THR A 25 -1.66 7.27 -6.35
C THR A 25 -2.78 8.30 -6.27
N LYS A 26 -3.85 8.08 -7.01
CA LYS A 26 -4.96 9.00 -7.33
C LYS A 26 -5.74 9.56 -6.12
N PHE A 27 -5.28 9.31 -4.89
CA PHE A 27 -5.89 9.82 -3.67
C PHE A 27 -5.18 11.11 -3.26
N LYS A 28 -5.96 12.18 -3.09
CA LYS A 28 -5.50 13.41 -2.45
C LYS A 28 -4.95 13.07 -1.06
N PRO A 29 -3.91 13.75 -0.58
CA PRO A 29 -3.44 13.56 0.78
C PRO A 29 -4.60 13.76 1.76
N THR A 30 -4.90 12.74 2.53
CA THR A 30 -6.07 12.73 3.45
C THR A 30 -5.93 13.78 4.56
N LEU A 31 -4.73 14.27 4.81
CA LEU A 31 -4.43 15.29 5.83
C LEU A 31 -3.94 16.60 5.20
N ALA A 32 -4.53 17.01 4.07
CA ALA A 32 -4.26 18.33 3.51
C ALA A 32 -4.62 19.44 4.52
N GLY A 33 -3.74 20.42 4.69
CA GLY A 33 -3.94 21.53 5.64
C GLY A 33 -3.27 21.35 7.01
N LEU A 34 -2.48 20.29 7.21
CA LEU A 34 -1.60 20.20 8.38
C LEU A 34 -0.55 21.34 8.38
N ASN A 35 -0.24 21.84 9.58
CA ASN A 35 0.93 22.66 9.79
C ASN A 35 2.17 21.97 9.21
N PRO A 36 3.06 22.65 8.47
CA PRO A 36 4.20 22.02 7.81
C PRO A 36 5.13 21.23 8.74
N HIS A 37 5.32 21.72 9.97
CA HIS A 37 6.14 21.01 10.95
C HIS A 37 5.43 19.73 11.44
N LEU A 38 4.15 19.83 11.73
CA LEU A 38 3.32 18.67 12.10
C LEU A 38 3.21 17.65 10.95
N ALA A 39 3.15 18.13 9.70
CA ALA A 39 3.12 17.26 8.52
C ALA A 39 4.42 16.44 8.35
N SER A 40 5.54 16.85 8.97
CA SER A 40 6.79 16.09 8.97
C SER A 40 6.81 14.88 9.92
N ALA A 41 5.83 14.74 10.79
CA ALA A 41 5.67 13.53 11.60
C ALA A 41 5.42 12.31 10.71
N ASP A 42 5.70 11.12 11.22
CA ASP A 42 5.47 9.88 10.49
C ASP A 42 4.00 9.44 10.67
N TRP A 43 3.17 9.87 9.74
CA TRP A 43 1.75 9.60 9.75
C TRP A 43 1.41 8.29 9.04
N VAL A 44 0.47 7.57 9.63
CA VAL A 44 -0.22 6.43 9.01
C VAL A 44 -1.72 6.59 9.22
N GLY A 45 -2.55 6.01 8.37
CA GLY A 45 -3.98 6.15 8.55
C GLY A 45 -4.83 5.30 7.62
N LYS A 46 -6.15 5.34 7.89
CA LYS A 46 -7.15 4.66 7.07
C LYS A 46 -8.46 5.44 7.12
N THR A 47 -9.06 5.62 5.96
CA THR A 47 -10.44 6.11 5.82
C THR A 47 -11.42 4.94 5.87
N GLY A 48 -12.63 5.21 6.31
CA GLY A 48 -13.76 4.27 6.24
C GLY A 48 -14.99 4.99 5.70
N THR A 49 -15.71 4.34 4.80
CA THR A 49 -16.96 4.85 4.24
C THR A 49 -17.92 3.68 4.11
N THR A 50 -19.11 3.81 4.67
CA THR A 50 -20.17 2.82 4.48
C THR A 50 -20.91 3.03 3.16
N ASP A 51 -21.71 2.05 2.76
CA ASP A 51 -22.55 2.13 1.57
C ASP A 51 -23.49 3.34 1.65
N GLU A 52 -23.75 3.96 0.52
CA GLU A 52 -24.57 5.17 0.39
C GLU A 52 -24.02 6.38 1.19
N PHE A 53 -22.73 6.36 1.58
CA PHE A 53 -22.10 7.44 2.35
C PHE A 53 -22.82 7.79 3.66
N LYS A 54 -23.33 6.81 4.38
CA LYS A 54 -24.04 7.02 5.66
C LYS A 54 -23.10 7.31 6.82
N ASP A 55 -21.90 6.71 6.78
CA ASP A 55 -20.85 6.92 7.77
C ASP A 55 -19.51 7.22 7.12
N SER A 56 -18.78 8.09 7.76
CA SER A 56 -17.44 8.44 7.39
C SER A 56 -16.51 8.34 8.59
N TRP A 57 -15.46 7.55 8.45
CA TRP A 57 -14.42 7.35 9.45
C TRP A 57 -13.06 7.80 8.94
N LEU A 58 -12.28 8.37 9.83
CA LEU A 58 -10.85 8.54 9.62
C LEU A 58 -10.11 8.19 10.91
N ILE A 59 -9.15 7.30 10.81
CA ILE A 59 -8.21 6.98 11.90
C ILE A 59 -6.82 7.29 11.38
N VAL A 60 -6.07 8.09 12.12
CA VAL A 60 -4.68 8.43 11.82
C VAL A 60 -3.82 8.28 13.06
N SER A 61 -2.56 7.89 12.86
CA SER A 61 -1.62 7.70 13.95
C SER A 61 -0.25 8.25 13.60
N THR A 62 0.45 8.74 14.61
CA THR A 62 1.90 8.85 14.65
C THR A 62 2.44 7.81 15.63
N PRO A 63 3.76 7.64 15.80
CA PRO A 63 4.31 6.70 16.79
C PRO A 63 3.84 6.92 18.22
N THR A 64 3.32 8.09 18.55
CA THR A 64 2.98 8.50 19.93
C THR A 64 1.49 8.74 20.18
N VAL A 65 0.70 8.97 19.14
CA VAL A 65 -0.73 9.30 19.29
C VAL A 65 -1.56 8.70 18.16
N THR A 66 -2.77 8.28 18.52
CA THR A 66 -3.82 7.90 17.56
C THR A 66 -5.00 8.82 17.71
N LEU A 67 -5.45 9.37 16.60
CA LEU A 67 -6.67 10.18 16.51
C LEU A 67 -7.70 9.46 15.65
N SER A 68 -8.96 9.54 16.04
CA SER A 68 -10.06 9.01 15.24
C SER A 68 -11.19 10.01 15.13
N SER A 69 -11.86 10.02 14.00
CA SER A 69 -13.07 10.81 13.79
C SER A 69 -14.14 9.98 13.09
N TRP A 70 -15.37 10.28 13.45
CA TRP A 70 -16.55 9.76 12.80
C TRP A 70 -17.49 10.90 12.46
N THR A 71 -18.12 10.82 11.30
CA THR A 71 -19.18 11.70 10.88
C THR A 71 -20.31 10.86 10.30
N GLY A 72 -21.52 11.12 10.72
CA GLY A 72 -22.71 10.38 10.30
C GLY A 72 -23.97 10.95 10.96
N HIS A 73 -25.08 10.28 10.77
CA HIS A 73 -26.37 10.58 11.38
C HIS A 73 -26.74 9.49 12.40
N ASP A 74 -27.36 9.85 13.51
CA ASP A 74 -27.84 8.89 14.53
C ASP A 74 -28.85 7.90 13.92
N LEU A 75 -29.69 8.38 13.03
CA LEU A 75 -30.50 7.54 12.14
C LEU A 75 -29.78 7.48 10.78
N PRO A 76 -29.36 6.30 10.32
CA PRO A 76 -28.57 6.18 9.11
C PRO A 76 -29.22 6.83 7.90
N ALA A 77 -28.61 7.91 7.40
CA ALA A 77 -29.02 8.65 6.22
C ALA A 77 -27.80 9.01 5.37
N PRO A 78 -27.93 9.06 4.04
CA PRO A 78 -26.83 9.46 3.16
C PRO A 78 -26.35 10.89 3.48
N MET A 79 -25.05 11.06 3.57
CA MET A 79 -24.42 12.38 3.66
C MET A 79 -24.24 12.99 2.27
N THR A 80 -24.31 14.32 2.17
CA THR A 80 -24.18 15.06 0.90
C THR A 80 -22.74 15.20 0.41
N THR A 81 -21.75 14.82 1.22
CA THR A 81 -20.33 14.97 0.94
C THR A 81 -19.57 13.69 1.21
N THR A 82 -18.55 13.42 0.38
CA THR A 82 -17.72 12.24 0.53
C THR A 82 -16.80 12.33 1.75
N SER A 83 -16.55 11.20 2.37
CA SER A 83 -15.85 11.07 3.65
C SER A 83 -14.40 11.57 3.66
N GLY A 84 -13.70 11.50 2.53
CA GLY A 84 -12.28 11.83 2.48
C GLY A 84 -12.01 13.32 2.68
N ASP A 85 -12.85 14.18 2.09
CA ASP A 85 -12.60 15.62 2.12
C ASP A 85 -13.02 16.26 3.46
N ASN A 86 -14.12 15.82 4.07
CA ASN A 86 -14.61 16.42 5.32
C ASN A 86 -13.85 15.95 6.55
N ASN A 87 -13.68 14.63 6.70
CA ASN A 87 -12.97 14.10 7.85
C ASN A 87 -11.47 14.41 7.80
N GLY A 88 -10.86 14.46 6.60
CA GLY A 88 -9.48 14.86 6.44
C GLY A 88 -9.23 16.30 6.90
N ASN A 89 -10.06 17.24 6.47
CA ASN A 89 -9.96 18.64 6.88
C ASN A 89 -10.26 18.83 8.37
N TYR A 90 -11.28 18.15 8.90
CA TYR A 90 -11.59 18.17 10.32
C TYR A 90 -10.42 17.63 11.15
N MET A 91 -9.87 16.48 10.76
CA MET A 91 -8.74 15.86 11.44
C MET A 91 -7.48 16.72 11.37
N ALA A 92 -7.20 17.37 10.24
CA ALA A 92 -6.07 18.29 10.12
C ALA A 92 -6.22 19.49 11.05
N ASN A 93 -7.41 20.07 11.14
CA ASN A 93 -7.69 21.17 12.06
C ASN A 93 -7.55 20.75 13.53
N LEU A 94 -8.10 19.58 13.89
CA LEU A 94 -7.97 19.02 15.24
C LEU A 94 -6.49 18.77 15.58
N ALA A 95 -5.74 18.12 14.68
CA ALA A 95 -4.33 17.85 14.89
C ALA A 95 -3.50 19.14 15.03
N ASN A 96 -3.79 20.16 14.21
CA ASN A 96 -3.16 21.47 14.34
C ASN A 96 -3.45 22.11 15.72
N ALA A 97 -4.70 22.09 16.17
CA ALA A 97 -5.08 22.64 17.47
C ALA A 97 -4.37 21.91 18.63
N LEU A 98 -4.33 20.57 18.59
CA LEU A 98 -3.62 19.76 19.56
C LEU A 98 -2.10 20.02 19.52
N TYR A 99 -1.53 20.16 18.33
CA TYR A 99 -0.11 20.48 18.17
C TYR A 99 0.24 21.84 18.81
N TYR A 100 -0.57 22.88 18.63
CA TYR A 100 -0.34 24.17 19.26
C TYR A 100 -0.48 24.11 20.80
N ALA A 101 -1.34 23.23 21.30
CA ALA A 101 -1.51 23.02 22.74
C ALA A 101 -0.38 22.16 23.35
N ASN A 102 0.09 21.15 22.63
CA ASN A 102 1.15 20.24 23.06
C ASN A 102 1.93 19.70 21.85
N PRO A 103 3.02 20.37 21.43
CA PRO A 103 3.81 19.95 20.27
C PRO A 103 4.43 18.57 20.40
N GLU A 104 4.74 18.11 21.61
CA GLU A 104 5.39 16.81 21.86
C GLU A 104 4.45 15.62 21.66
N LEU A 105 3.13 15.88 21.68
CA LEU A 105 2.10 14.85 21.56
C LEU A 105 2.29 13.96 20.32
N PHE A 106 2.78 14.52 19.24
CA PHE A 106 2.87 13.85 17.94
C PHE A 106 4.21 13.15 17.68
N GLY A 107 5.17 13.23 18.61
CA GLY A 107 6.46 12.55 18.50
C GLY A 107 7.20 12.89 17.20
N ILE A 108 7.23 14.18 16.80
CA ILE A 108 7.88 14.62 15.57
C ILE A 108 9.36 14.21 15.60
N GLY A 109 9.80 13.55 14.53
CA GLY A 109 11.13 12.94 14.44
C GLY A 109 11.17 11.46 14.81
N GLN A 110 10.17 10.93 15.50
CA GLN A 110 10.02 9.48 15.68
C GLN A 110 9.45 8.83 14.42
N LYS A 111 9.76 7.54 14.22
CA LYS A 111 9.33 6.77 13.04
C LYS A 111 8.70 5.45 13.45
N PHE A 112 7.73 4.99 12.66
CA PHE A 112 7.33 3.60 12.68
C PHE A 112 8.40 2.78 11.96
N GLU A 113 9.23 2.09 12.73
CA GLU A 113 10.30 1.25 12.19
C GLU A 113 9.74 -0.11 11.77
N LEU A 114 10.27 -0.64 10.67
CA LEU A 114 10.03 -2.03 10.31
C LEU A 114 10.73 -2.95 11.30
N ASP A 115 10.02 -3.97 11.76
CA ASP A 115 10.61 -5.00 12.63
C ASP A 115 11.80 -5.67 11.90
N PRO A 116 12.93 -5.91 12.59
CA PRO A 116 14.11 -6.52 11.99
C PRO A 116 13.87 -7.89 11.34
N SER A 117 12.83 -8.62 11.73
CA SER A 117 12.46 -9.91 11.14
C SER A 117 11.69 -9.80 9.81
N VAL A 118 11.32 -8.57 9.38
CA VAL A 118 10.62 -8.35 8.12
C VAL A 118 11.54 -8.62 6.94
N ILE A 119 11.07 -9.46 6.03
CA ILE A 119 11.78 -9.81 4.80
C ILE A 119 11.38 -8.83 3.70
N LYS A 120 12.37 -8.21 3.06
CA LYS A 120 12.20 -7.40 1.86
C LYS A 120 12.46 -8.25 0.63
N SER A 121 11.51 -8.32 -0.29
CA SER A 121 11.66 -9.06 -1.53
C SER A 121 11.26 -8.21 -2.73
N LYS A 122 12.09 -8.27 -3.78
CA LYS A 122 11.75 -7.67 -5.07
C LYS A 122 10.77 -8.59 -5.79
N VAL A 123 9.62 -8.04 -6.18
CA VAL A 123 8.54 -8.80 -6.82
C VAL A 123 8.00 -8.05 -8.04
N SER A 124 7.36 -8.78 -8.93
CA SER A 124 6.60 -8.19 -10.03
C SER A 124 5.39 -7.44 -9.49
N GLU A 125 5.17 -6.19 -9.91
CA GLU A 125 3.96 -5.44 -9.59
C GLU A 125 2.68 -6.11 -10.11
N PHE A 126 2.82 -6.96 -11.12
CA PHE A 126 1.70 -7.61 -11.77
C PHE A 126 1.28 -8.92 -11.10
N THR A 127 2.26 -9.73 -10.64
CA THR A 127 1.97 -11.08 -10.12
C THR A 127 2.28 -11.25 -8.63
N GLY A 128 3.06 -10.34 -8.04
CA GLY A 128 3.55 -10.49 -6.66
C GLY A 128 4.65 -11.54 -6.48
N GLU A 129 5.05 -12.26 -7.53
CA GLU A 129 6.10 -13.28 -7.48
C GLU A 129 7.49 -12.69 -7.76
N LYS A 130 8.54 -13.44 -7.43
CA LYS A 130 9.91 -13.02 -7.79
C LYS A 130 10.04 -12.85 -9.31
N PRO A 131 10.68 -11.77 -9.78
CA PRO A 131 10.96 -11.61 -11.20
C PRO A 131 11.91 -12.71 -11.67
N GLY A 132 11.67 -13.21 -12.87
CA GLY A 132 12.46 -14.27 -13.44
C GLY A 132 12.49 -14.25 -14.95
N SER A 133 13.09 -15.26 -15.55
CA SER A 133 13.05 -15.46 -16.99
C SER A 133 12.93 -16.95 -17.31
N ILE A 134 12.26 -17.25 -18.40
CA ILE A 134 12.23 -18.59 -19.01
C ILE A 134 12.85 -18.52 -20.40
N THR A 135 13.46 -19.61 -20.83
CA THR A 135 13.95 -19.75 -22.21
C THR A 135 13.10 -20.81 -22.90
N TYR A 136 12.51 -20.44 -24.02
CA TYR A 136 11.72 -21.34 -24.85
C TYR A 136 12.12 -21.18 -26.32
N ASN A 137 12.43 -22.30 -26.98
CA ASN A 137 12.92 -22.31 -28.37
C ASN A 137 14.06 -21.30 -28.64
N GLY A 138 15.02 -21.18 -27.69
CA GLY A 138 16.14 -20.25 -27.79
C GLY A 138 15.81 -18.77 -27.48
N ALA A 139 14.55 -18.41 -27.35
CA ALA A 139 14.13 -17.06 -26.95
C ALA A 139 13.99 -16.95 -25.42
N LYS A 140 14.48 -15.83 -24.86
CA LYS A 140 14.36 -15.54 -23.42
C LYS A 140 13.17 -14.63 -23.17
N PHE A 141 12.28 -15.06 -22.30
CA PHE A 141 11.10 -14.29 -21.84
C PHE A 141 11.32 -13.87 -20.40
N ASN A 142 11.24 -12.60 -20.13
CA ASN A 142 11.33 -12.07 -18.76
C ASN A 142 9.93 -11.86 -18.19
N THR A 143 9.83 -11.87 -16.84
CA THR A 143 8.62 -11.45 -16.13
C THR A 143 8.15 -10.10 -16.66
N PRO A 144 6.91 -9.98 -17.14
CA PRO A 144 6.40 -8.71 -17.68
C PRO A 144 6.19 -7.68 -16.57
N GLY A 145 6.24 -6.41 -16.97
CA GLY A 145 5.94 -5.29 -16.09
C GLY A 145 7.09 -4.82 -15.23
N LYS A 146 6.75 -3.89 -14.36
CA LYS A 146 7.68 -3.29 -13.39
C LYS A 146 7.83 -4.19 -12.16
N THR A 147 8.89 -3.95 -11.42
CA THR A 147 9.13 -4.60 -10.14
C THR A 147 9.07 -3.59 -9.01
N THR A 148 8.53 -4.02 -7.87
CA THR A 148 8.49 -3.26 -6.64
C THR A 148 9.13 -4.04 -5.50
N THR A 149 9.40 -3.38 -4.38
CA THR A 149 9.82 -4.04 -3.15
C THR A 149 8.59 -4.26 -2.28
N SER A 150 8.35 -5.49 -1.90
CA SER A 150 7.30 -5.87 -0.95
C SER A 150 7.88 -6.40 0.34
N TYR A 151 7.12 -6.26 1.42
CA TYR A 151 7.50 -6.65 2.77
C TYR A 151 6.70 -7.86 3.21
N TYR A 152 7.37 -8.79 3.88
CA TYR A 152 6.78 -10.05 4.31
C TYR A 152 7.17 -10.36 5.74
N ALA A 153 6.22 -10.89 6.51
CA ALA A 153 6.54 -11.57 7.74
C ALA A 153 7.33 -12.85 7.43
N LYS A 154 7.97 -13.41 8.45
CA LYS A 154 8.73 -14.66 8.34
C LYS A 154 7.93 -15.70 7.52
N ASP A 155 8.61 -16.34 6.58
CA ASP A 155 8.08 -17.38 5.68
C ASP A 155 6.99 -16.92 4.68
N GLY A 156 6.61 -15.63 4.68
CA GLY A 156 5.62 -15.10 3.75
C GLY A 156 6.16 -14.67 2.38
N ALA A 157 7.48 -14.53 2.22
CA ALA A 157 8.06 -14.08 0.96
C ALA A 157 7.90 -15.13 -0.14
N PRO A 158 7.58 -14.73 -1.39
CA PRO A 158 7.42 -15.69 -2.48
C PRO A 158 8.71 -16.48 -2.71
N GLN A 159 8.58 -17.81 -2.78
CA GLN A 159 9.69 -18.71 -3.03
C GLN A 159 9.89 -19.00 -4.50
N SER A 160 8.81 -18.97 -5.28
CA SER A 160 8.84 -19.23 -6.72
C SER A 160 9.13 -17.96 -7.52
N THR A 161 9.86 -18.10 -8.60
CA THR A 161 9.87 -17.13 -9.67
C THR A 161 8.57 -17.23 -10.49
N TYR A 162 8.17 -16.11 -11.07
CA TYR A 162 7.02 -16.07 -11.96
C TYR A 162 7.12 -17.18 -13.01
N LYS A 163 6.11 -18.03 -13.04
CA LYS A 163 5.90 -19.02 -14.08
C LYS A 163 4.78 -18.53 -14.97
N PHE A 164 5.05 -18.29 -16.23
CA PHE A 164 4.02 -17.97 -17.20
C PHE A 164 2.99 -19.09 -17.23
N GLY A 165 1.75 -18.81 -16.87
CA GLY A 165 0.74 -19.81 -17.05
C GLY A 165 -0.58 -19.55 -16.36
N ILE A 166 -1.63 -19.87 -17.07
CA ILE A 166 -2.99 -19.95 -16.59
C ILE A 166 -3.24 -21.41 -16.22
N GLY A 167 -2.95 -21.81 -14.99
CA GLY A 167 -3.25 -23.12 -14.42
C GLY A 167 -2.89 -24.33 -15.33
N GLY A 168 -1.88 -25.08 -15.01
CA GLY A 168 -1.45 -26.27 -15.74
C GLY A 168 -0.06 -26.75 -15.38
N THR A 169 0.39 -27.84 -15.96
CA THR A 169 1.75 -28.34 -15.82
C THR A 169 2.72 -27.53 -16.70
N ASP A 170 4.00 -27.52 -16.36
CA ASP A 170 5.03 -26.77 -17.11
C ASP A 170 5.03 -27.14 -18.62
N SER A 171 4.69 -28.39 -18.96
CA SER A 171 4.55 -28.86 -20.35
C SER A 171 3.38 -28.20 -21.10
N ASN A 172 2.27 -27.96 -20.42
CA ASN A 172 1.08 -27.32 -21.01
C ASN A 172 1.37 -25.83 -21.29
N TYR A 173 2.13 -25.19 -20.42
CA TYR A 173 2.56 -23.80 -20.62
C TYR A 173 3.47 -23.65 -21.84
N ALA A 174 4.44 -24.52 -21.98
CA ALA A 174 5.35 -24.50 -23.10
C ALA A 174 4.60 -24.64 -24.43
N SER A 175 3.59 -25.51 -24.49
CA SER A 175 2.73 -25.70 -25.68
C SER A 175 1.90 -24.45 -25.97
N TYR A 176 1.25 -23.88 -24.98
CA TYR A 176 0.40 -22.69 -25.13
C TYR A 176 1.19 -21.48 -25.60
N TRP A 177 2.32 -21.16 -24.94
CA TRP A 177 3.14 -20.02 -25.28
C TRP A 177 3.94 -20.21 -26.57
N GLY A 178 4.27 -21.42 -26.94
CA GLY A 178 4.89 -21.73 -28.22
C GLY A 178 4.03 -21.33 -29.44
N ASN A 179 2.71 -21.32 -29.24
CA ASN A 179 1.76 -20.89 -30.28
C ASN A 179 1.54 -19.38 -30.29
N LEU A 180 1.80 -18.67 -29.18
CA LEU A 180 1.57 -17.22 -29.05
C LEU A 180 2.84 -16.38 -29.17
N ALA A 181 4.01 -16.96 -28.95
CA ALA A 181 5.27 -16.25 -29.09
C ALA A 181 5.50 -15.84 -30.55
N PRO A 182 5.89 -14.58 -30.83
CA PRO A 182 6.32 -14.19 -32.16
C PRO A 182 7.44 -15.14 -32.59
N ARG A 183 7.31 -15.78 -33.76
CA ARG A 183 8.42 -16.55 -34.34
C ARG A 183 9.61 -15.61 -34.45
N ALA A 184 10.74 -16.01 -33.87
CA ALA A 184 11.98 -15.29 -34.08
C ALA A 184 12.18 -15.19 -35.61
N THR A 185 12.18 -13.97 -36.10
CA THR A 185 12.57 -13.74 -37.51
C THR A 185 14.04 -14.08 -37.60
N THR A 186 14.36 -15.26 -38.12
CA THR A 186 15.71 -15.56 -38.57
C THR A 186 16.03 -14.63 -39.71
N ASN A 187 16.71 -13.52 -39.41
CA ASN A 187 17.40 -12.76 -40.46
C ASN A 187 18.52 -13.66 -40.99
N ASN A 188 18.22 -14.39 -42.04
CA ASN A 188 19.27 -14.95 -42.89
C ASN A 188 19.83 -13.77 -43.72
N ASN A 189 20.98 -13.27 -43.32
CA ASN A 189 21.94 -12.62 -44.20
C ASN A 189 23.10 -13.58 -44.43
#